data_46346372ae8b011c6bf7d0ad39ec44b6
#
_entry.id   46346372ae8b011c6bf7d0ad39ec44b6
#
_cell.length_a   1.000
_cell.length_b   1.000
_cell.length_c   1.000
_cell.angle_alpha   90.00
_cell.angle_beta   90.00
_cell.angle_gamma   90.00
#
_symmetry.space_group_name_H-M   'P 1'
#
loop_
_entity.id
_entity.type
_entity.pdbx_description
1 polymer ?
#
loop_
_entity_poly.entity_id
_entity_poly.type
_entity_poly.pdbx_seq_one_letter_code
_entity_poly.pdbx_strand_id
1 'polypeptide(L)'
;MEDFLHRIGAMARDADGKLRPTAAGLLMFGHEYEIVREFPHYFLDYQEHDRSATEDERWTDRIVSSSGDWSGNICDFYFRVYNRIAQDIKVPFKLNGADRIDDTPLHKALREALANALIHADYYDRRGLVIQKWPDKIRIANPGAFRINVQEALVGGVSDPRNESLIKMFNLINVGERAGSGLPSIRSVWQKQGWQVPEIIEAFNPDRTTLTLPLSAAKMAVKSGGKKWR
;
A
#
# COMPACT_ATOMS: atom_id res chain seq x y z
N MET A 1 -22.53 -0.26 -18.91
CA MET A 1 -21.99 -0.04 -17.54
C MET A 1 -22.06 -1.32 -16.71
N GLU A 2 -23.24 -1.90 -16.51
CA GLU A 2 -23.45 -3.10 -15.69
C GLU A 2 -22.61 -4.31 -16.12
N ASP A 3 -22.57 -4.61 -17.44
CA ASP A 3 -21.75 -5.70 -17.98
C ASP A 3 -20.23 -5.51 -17.67
N PHE A 4 -19.73 -4.28 -17.73
CA PHE A 4 -18.37 -3.97 -17.35
C PHE A 4 -18.11 -4.25 -15.86
N LEU A 5 -18.98 -3.75 -14.96
CA LEU A 5 -18.85 -3.97 -13.52
C LEU A 5 -18.94 -5.46 -13.16
N HIS A 6 -19.77 -6.22 -13.89
CA HIS A 6 -19.83 -7.67 -13.72
C HIS A 6 -18.52 -8.35 -14.15
N ARG A 7 -17.97 -8.00 -15.31
CA ARG A 7 -16.72 -8.58 -15.83
C ARG A 7 -15.52 -8.34 -14.93
N ILE A 8 -15.42 -7.15 -14.33
CA ILE A 8 -14.33 -6.85 -13.40
C ILE A 8 -14.54 -7.44 -12.00
N GLY A 9 -15.69 -8.08 -11.75
CA GLY A 9 -16.02 -8.68 -10.46
C GLY A 9 -16.53 -7.69 -9.40
N ALA A 10 -16.88 -6.45 -9.79
CA ALA A 10 -17.47 -5.47 -8.89
C ALA A 10 -18.96 -5.76 -8.60
N MET A 11 -19.65 -6.42 -9.52
CA MET A 11 -21.04 -6.84 -9.36
C MET A 11 -21.20 -8.32 -9.70
N ALA A 12 -22.17 -8.97 -9.08
CA ALA A 12 -22.59 -10.34 -9.37
C ALA A 12 -24.11 -10.42 -9.38
N ARG A 13 -24.64 -11.44 -10.06
CA ARG A 13 -26.09 -11.73 -10.01
C ARG A 13 -26.39 -12.55 -8.76
N ASP A 14 -27.40 -12.12 -8.01
CA ASP A 14 -27.97 -12.90 -6.91
C ASP A 14 -28.83 -14.06 -7.40
N ALA A 15 -29.42 -14.82 -6.49
CA ALA A 15 -30.29 -15.97 -6.80
C ALA A 15 -31.53 -15.58 -7.63
N ASP A 16 -31.99 -14.33 -7.52
CA ASP A 16 -33.11 -13.79 -8.27
C ASP A 16 -32.71 -13.20 -9.63
N GLY A 17 -31.42 -13.32 -10.00
CA GLY A 17 -30.85 -12.77 -11.23
C GLY A 17 -30.59 -11.25 -11.20
N LYS A 18 -30.78 -10.58 -10.07
CA LYS A 18 -30.53 -9.15 -9.90
C LYS A 18 -29.04 -8.89 -9.70
N LEU A 19 -28.53 -7.86 -10.35
CA LEU A 19 -27.17 -7.40 -10.16
C LEU A 19 -27.02 -6.74 -8.79
N ARG A 20 -26.03 -7.24 -8.01
CA ARG A 20 -25.68 -6.72 -6.69
C ARG A 20 -24.19 -6.43 -6.62
N PRO A 21 -23.75 -5.44 -5.84
CA PRO A 21 -22.33 -5.28 -5.54
C PRO A 21 -21.77 -6.55 -4.90
N THR A 22 -20.58 -6.95 -5.33
CA THR A 22 -19.77 -7.93 -4.58
C THR A 22 -19.10 -7.26 -3.41
N ALA A 23 -18.55 -8.03 -2.45
CA ALA A 23 -17.72 -7.51 -1.38
C ALA A 23 -16.58 -6.62 -1.93
N ALA A 24 -15.90 -7.06 -2.99
CA ALA A 24 -14.84 -6.28 -3.63
C ALA A 24 -15.37 -5.03 -4.34
N GLY A 25 -16.53 -5.10 -4.99
CA GLY A 25 -17.16 -3.93 -5.60
C GLY A 25 -17.60 -2.90 -4.58
N LEU A 26 -18.12 -3.36 -3.44
CA LEU A 26 -18.50 -2.51 -2.33
C LEU A 26 -17.27 -1.79 -1.74
N LEU A 27 -16.20 -2.54 -1.45
CA LEU A 27 -14.93 -1.98 -0.96
C LEU A 27 -14.32 -0.97 -1.95
N MET A 28 -14.37 -1.26 -3.24
CA MET A 28 -13.72 -0.44 -4.27
C MET A 28 -14.50 0.84 -4.58
N PHE A 29 -15.84 0.81 -4.62
CA PHE A 29 -16.67 1.87 -5.17
C PHE A 29 -17.84 2.31 -4.26
N GLY A 30 -18.10 1.61 -3.16
CA GLY A 30 -19.18 1.96 -2.22
C GLY A 30 -18.88 3.24 -1.42
N HIS A 31 -19.87 3.71 -0.70
CA HIS A 31 -19.65 4.71 0.34
C HIS A 31 -19.29 4.04 1.66
N GLU A 32 -18.51 4.69 2.49
CA GLU A 32 -18.03 4.16 3.77
C GLU A 32 -19.18 3.61 4.63
N TYR A 33 -20.30 4.35 4.75
CA TYR A 33 -21.46 3.92 5.54
C TYR A 33 -22.15 2.65 5.00
N GLU A 34 -21.93 2.29 3.74
CA GLU A 34 -22.38 1.02 3.15
C GLU A 34 -21.35 -0.08 3.38
N ILE A 35 -20.06 0.26 3.25
CA ILE A 35 -18.94 -0.66 3.46
C ILE A 35 -18.94 -1.19 4.88
N VAL A 36 -19.13 -0.35 5.89
CA VAL A 36 -19.13 -0.77 7.31
C VAL A 36 -20.31 -1.68 7.69
N ARG A 37 -21.35 -1.77 6.87
CA ARG A 37 -22.44 -2.73 7.09
C ARG A 37 -22.01 -4.16 6.81
N GLU A 38 -21.12 -4.36 5.85
CA GLU A 38 -20.53 -5.66 5.51
C GLU A 38 -19.22 -5.90 6.27
N PHE A 39 -18.41 -4.85 6.43
CA PHE A 39 -17.11 -4.88 7.10
C PHE A 39 -17.12 -3.96 8.33
N PRO A 40 -17.63 -4.41 9.49
CA PRO A 40 -17.86 -3.53 10.64
C PRO A 40 -16.63 -2.82 11.21
N HIS A 41 -15.44 -3.35 10.91
CA HIS A 41 -14.16 -2.79 11.34
C HIS A 41 -13.38 -2.11 10.20
N TYR A 42 -14.03 -1.89 9.06
CA TYR A 42 -13.41 -1.19 7.94
C TYR A 42 -12.93 0.19 8.36
N PHE A 43 -11.65 0.41 8.16
CA PHE A 43 -11.02 1.68 8.50
C PHE A 43 -9.74 1.86 7.69
N LEU A 44 -9.66 2.94 6.93
CA LEU A 44 -8.47 3.35 6.19
C LEU A 44 -8.00 4.68 6.75
N ASP A 45 -6.72 4.76 7.11
CA ASP A 45 -6.13 5.93 7.74
C ASP A 45 -4.75 6.22 7.14
N TYR A 46 -4.58 7.42 6.59
CA TYR A 46 -3.29 7.96 6.20
C TYR A 46 -2.95 9.14 7.10
N GLN A 47 -1.75 9.14 7.63
CA GLN A 47 -1.23 10.14 8.56
C GLN A 47 0.10 10.67 8.05
N GLU A 48 0.26 11.98 8.02
CA GLU A 48 1.52 12.65 7.72
C GLU A 48 2.11 13.25 8.99
N HIS A 49 3.40 13.04 9.22
CA HIS A 49 4.10 13.46 10.43
C HIS A 49 5.32 14.31 10.08
N ASP A 50 5.64 15.26 10.94
CA ASP A 50 6.86 16.04 10.86
C ASP A 50 8.09 15.24 11.27
N ARG A 51 9.29 15.77 10.98
CA ARG A 51 10.59 15.13 11.28
C ARG A 51 10.83 14.91 12.77
N SER A 52 10.27 15.74 13.62
CA SER A 52 10.40 15.67 15.09
C SER A 52 9.31 14.85 15.76
N ALA A 53 8.27 14.46 15.02
CA ALA A 53 7.13 13.76 15.58
C ALA A 53 7.49 12.34 16.03
N THR A 54 7.17 12.00 17.27
CA THR A 54 7.15 10.63 17.78
C THR A 54 5.91 9.90 17.23
N GLU A 55 5.85 8.58 17.38
CA GLU A 55 4.69 7.80 16.89
C GLU A 55 3.37 8.19 17.58
N ASP A 56 3.45 8.82 18.74
CA ASP A 56 2.30 9.27 19.56
C ASP A 56 1.90 10.73 19.29
N GLU A 57 2.69 11.48 18.53
CA GLU A 57 2.37 12.88 18.21
C GLU A 57 1.37 13.00 17.06
N ARG A 58 0.58 14.08 17.12
CA ARG A 58 -0.46 14.34 16.12
C ARG A 58 0.15 14.52 14.73
N TRP A 59 -0.56 13.97 13.74
CA TRP A 59 -0.29 14.18 12.32
C TRP A 59 -0.42 15.66 11.93
N THR A 60 0.34 16.09 10.94
CA THR A 60 0.21 17.40 10.29
C THR A 60 -0.88 17.39 9.21
N ASP A 61 -1.10 16.24 8.55
CA ASP A 61 -2.19 16.00 7.60
C ASP A 61 -2.75 14.58 7.78
N ARG A 62 -4.04 14.39 7.47
CA ARG A 62 -4.70 13.09 7.63
C ARG A 62 -5.79 12.89 6.59
N ILE A 63 -5.87 11.65 6.06
CA ILE A 63 -6.98 11.17 5.22
C ILE A 63 -7.56 9.93 5.89
N VAL A 64 -8.80 10.01 6.35
CA VAL A 64 -9.47 8.90 7.06
C VAL A 64 -10.80 8.55 6.38
N SER A 65 -11.09 7.25 6.23
CA SER A 65 -12.29 6.78 5.54
C SER A 65 -13.59 7.23 6.18
N SER A 66 -13.61 7.43 7.50
CA SER A 66 -14.79 7.79 8.28
C SER A 66 -14.99 9.31 8.44
N SER A 67 -14.29 10.16 7.66
CA SER A 67 -14.45 11.63 7.79
C SER A 67 -15.80 12.15 7.30
N GLY A 68 -16.43 11.44 6.35
CA GLY A 68 -17.67 11.88 5.72
C GLY A 68 -17.48 12.89 4.56
N ASP A 69 -16.24 13.38 4.33
CA ASP A 69 -15.96 14.40 3.31
C ASP A 69 -15.79 13.81 1.90
N TRP A 70 -15.71 12.50 1.80
CA TRP A 70 -15.49 11.76 0.57
C TRP A 70 -16.09 10.36 0.67
N SER A 71 -15.99 9.54 -0.37
CA SER A 71 -16.62 8.21 -0.41
C SER A 71 -16.14 7.25 0.69
N GLY A 72 -14.91 7.39 1.17
CA GLY A 72 -14.29 6.49 2.13
C GLY A 72 -13.87 5.13 1.54
N ASN A 73 -14.03 4.90 0.24
CA ASN A 73 -13.70 3.62 -0.42
C ASN A 73 -12.22 3.48 -0.79
N ILE A 74 -11.84 2.26 -1.22
CA ILE A 74 -10.47 1.92 -1.58
C ILE A 74 -9.97 2.71 -2.79
N CYS A 75 -10.80 2.93 -3.80
CA CYS A 75 -10.41 3.62 -5.03
C CYS A 75 -9.99 5.06 -4.74
N ASP A 76 -10.86 5.81 -4.07
CA ASP A 76 -10.59 7.20 -3.72
C ASP A 76 -9.44 7.31 -2.71
N PHE A 77 -9.35 6.39 -1.75
CA PHE A 77 -8.23 6.35 -0.80
C PHE A 77 -6.90 6.16 -1.51
N TYR A 78 -6.83 5.19 -2.43
CA TYR A 78 -5.62 4.91 -3.19
C TYR A 78 -5.10 6.16 -3.91
N PHE A 79 -5.94 6.85 -4.68
CA PHE A 79 -5.52 8.03 -5.43
C PHE A 79 -5.16 9.21 -4.52
N ARG A 80 -5.92 9.44 -3.46
CA ARG A 80 -5.65 10.52 -2.50
C ARG A 80 -4.31 10.31 -1.80
N VAL A 81 -4.08 9.12 -1.27
CA VAL A 81 -2.85 8.78 -0.55
C VAL A 81 -1.65 8.75 -1.49
N TYR A 82 -1.79 8.14 -2.68
CA TYR A 82 -0.70 8.14 -3.65
C TYR A 82 -0.25 9.56 -4.02
N ASN A 83 -1.18 10.46 -4.27
CA ASN A 83 -0.86 11.86 -4.57
C ASN A 83 -0.09 12.54 -3.43
N ARG A 84 -0.47 12.29 -2.17
CA ARG A 84 0.26 12.81 -1.01
C ARG A 84 1.67 12.23 -0.87
N ILE A 85 1.80 10.91 -1.05
CA ILE A 85 3.10 10.25 -0.99
C ILE A 85 4.02 10.76 -2.10
N ALA A 86 3.51 10.91 -3.32
CA ALA A 86 4.31 11.26 -4.50
C ALA A 86 4.81 12.70 -4.49
N GLN A 87 4.07 13.66 -3.88
CA GLN A 87 4.38 15.09 -3.91
C GLN A 87 5.76 15.43 -3.31
N ASP A 88 6.17 14.73 -2.24
CA ASP A 88 7.39 15.07 -1.50
C ASP A 88 8.59 14.21 -1.84
N ILE A 89 8.38 13.18 -2.68
CA ILE A 89 9.46 12.30 -3.08
C ILE A 89 10.27 12.96 -4.19
N LYS A 90 11.36 13.61 -3.79
CA LYS A 90 12.35 14.17 -4.70
C LYS A 90 13.10 13.04 -5.41
N VAL A 91 12.63 12.66 -6.58
CA VAL A 91 13.37 11.74 -7.46
C VAL A 91 14.30 12.55 -8.36
N PRO A 92 15.56 12.12 -8.56
CA PRO A 92 16.42 12.74 -9.54
C PRO A 92 15.72 12.79 -10.89
N PHE A 93 15.65 13.97 -11.42
CA PHE A 93 15.05 14.29 -12.70
C PHE A 93 15.68 13.43 -13.82
N LYS A 94 14.85 12.68 -14.55
CA LYS A 94 15.30 11.96 -15.74
C LYS A 94 14.61 12.53 -16.95
N LEU A 95 15.41 12.90 -17.96
CA LEU A 95 14.94 13.28 -19.29
C LEU A 95 15.02 12.06 -20.21
N ASN A 96 14.00 11.85 -21.00
CA ASN A 96 14.07 11.00 -22.19
C ASN A 96 13.96 11.91 -23.41
N GLY A 97 15.10 12.33 -23.92
CA GLY A 97 15.16 13.41 -24.91
C GLY A 97 14.72 14.75 -24.32
N ALA A 98 13.69 15.39 -24.87
CA ALA A 98 13.11 16.64 -24.39
C ALA A 98 11.98 16.45 -23.38
N ASP A 99 11.51 15.21 -23.17
CA ASP A 99 10.35 14.91 -22.33
C ASP A 99 10.76 14.58 -20.89
N ARG A 100 10.05 15.20 -19.96
CA ARG A 100 10.17 14.91 -18.54
C ARG A 100 9.50 13.58 -18.22
N ILE A 101 10.25 12.64 -17.60
CA ILE A 101 9.69 11.41 -17.10
C ILE A 101 9.20 11.64 -15.67
N ASP A 102 7.90 11.84 -15.50
CA ASP A 102 7.27 11.99 -14.19
C ASP A 102 6.99 10.64 -13.52
N ASP A 103 6.90 9.54 -14.28
CA ASP A 103 6.65 8.19 -13.78
C ASP A 103 7.93 7.36 -13.66
N THR A 104 8.66 7.58 -12.58
CA THR A 104 9.92 6.86 -12.31
C THR A 104 9.68 5.46 -11.72
N PRO A 105 10.69 4.55 -11.73
CA PRO A 105 10.60 3.26 -11.06
C PRO A 105 10.20 3.35 -9.58
N LEU A 106 10.59 4.43 -8.90
CA LEU A 106 10.21 4.67 -7.50
C LEU A 106 8.71 4.93 -7.36
N HIS A 107 8.13 5.77 -8.24
CA HIS A 107 6.68 6.01 -8.26
C HIS A 107 5.89 4.72 -8.53
N LYS A 108 6.37 3.87 -9.44
CA LYS A 108 5.78 2.56 -9.71
C LYS A 108 5.83 1.66 -8.47
N ALA A 109 6.98 1.59 -7.81
CA ALA A 109 7.14 0.78 -6.59
C ALA A 109 6.26 1.26 -5.42
N LEU A 110 6.04 2.57 -5.30
CA LEU A 110 5.14 3.12 -4.29
C LEU A 110 3.66 2.80 -4.58
N ARG A 111 3.25 2.92 -5.86
CA ARG A 111 1.91 2.48 -6.28
C ARG A 111 1.68 1.01 -5.99
N GLU A 112 2.67 0.18 -6.29
CA GLU A 112 2.63 -1.26 -6.04
C GLU A 112 2.54 -1.56 -4.53
N ALA A 113 3.34 -0.89 -3.69
CA ALA A 113 3.28 -1.06 -2.24
C ALA A 113 1.92 -0.69 -1.66
N LEU A 114 1.34 0.43 -2.12
CA LEU A 114 0.02 0.88 -1.68
C LEU A 114 -1.09 -0.05 -2.14
N ALA A 115 -1.07 -0.47 -3.42
CA ALA A 115 -2.07 -1.40 -3.95
C ALA A 115 -1.99 -2.77 -3.25
N ASN A 116 -0.78 -3.31 -3.05
CA ASN A 116 -0.58 -4.56 -2.34
C ASN A 116 -1.13 -4.50 -0.91
N ALA A 117 -0.93 -3.40 -0.19
CA ALA A 117 -1.53 -3.22 1.12
C ALA A 117 -3.07 -3.32 1.05
N LEU A 118 -3.71 -2.64 0.12
CA LEU A 118 -5.16 -2.64 -0.06
C LEU A 118 -5.70 -4.01 -0.52
N ILE A 119 -4.99 -4.69 -1.42
CA ILE A 119 -5.36 -6.01 -1.96
C ILE A 119 -5.25 -7.11 -0.90
N HIS A 120 -4.23 -7.04 -0.04
CA HIS A 120 -3.94 -8.09 0.93
C HIS A 120 -4.50 -7.82 2.33
N ALA A 121 -5.16 -6.67 2.56
CA ALA A 121 -5.79 -6.35 3.84
C ALA A 121 -6.90 -7.34 4.21
N ASP A 122 -6.95 -7.71 5.48
CA ASP A 122 -8.08 -8.42 6.07
C ASP A 122 -9.12 -7.42 6.57
N TYR A 123 -10.11 -7.13 5.73
CA TYR A 123 -11.15 -6.14 6.05
C TYR A 123 -12.15 -6.62 7.10
N TYR A 124 -12.12 -7.91 7.47
CA TYR A 124 -12.92 -8.45 8.58
C TYR A 124 -12.19 -8.41 9.92
N ASP A 125 -10.87 -8.13 9.92
CA ASP A 125 -10.10 -7.98 11.15
C ASP A 125 -10.50 -6.69 11.89
N ARG A 126 -10.21 -6.69 13.22
CA ARG A 126 -10.59 -5.60 14.14
C ARG A 126 -9.82 -4.29 13.94
N ARG A 127 -8.70 -4.33 13.22
CA ARG A 127 -7.85 -3.17 12.98
C ARG A 127 -7.86 -2.78 11.51
N GLY A 128 -8.04 -1.49 11.24
CA GLY A 128 -7.95 -0.96 9.89
C GLY A 128 -6.52 -0.90 9.34
N LEU A 129 -6.41 -0.57 8.07
CA LEU A 129 -5.14 -0.27 7.40
C LEU A 129 -4.70 1.14 7.76
N VAL A 130 -3.45 1.27 8.24
CA VAL A 130 -2.87 2.56 8.63
C VAL A 130 -1.59 2.80 7.85
N ILE A 131 -1.49 3.94 7.21
CA ILE A 131 -0.32 4.40 6.48
C ILE A 131 0.19 5.67 7.15
N GLN A 132 1.44 5.64 7.57
CA GLN A 132 2.10 6.75 8.21
C GLN A 132 3.29 7.19 7.37
N LYS A 133 3.39 8.47 7.06
CA LYS A 133 4.48 9.06 6.30
C LYS A 133 5.25 10.05 7.15
N TRP A 134 6.54 9.87 7.24
CA TRP A 134 7.52 10.81 7.76
C TRP A 134 8.44 11.27 6.63
N PRO A 135 9.21 12.35 6.82
CA PRO A 135 10.18 12.80 5.81
C PRO A 135 11.24 11.76 5.42
N ASP A 136 11.51 10.77 6.28
CA ASP A 136 12.57 9.76 6.12
C ASP A 136 12.04 8.33 5.95
N LYS A 137 10.75 8.09 6.09
CA LYS A 137 10.16 6.74 5.95
C LYS A 137 8.66 6.80 5.66
N ILE A 138 8.15 5.72 5.08
CA ILE A 138 6.72 5.40 5.00
C ILE A 138 6.51 4.06 5.71
N ARG A 139 5.52 3.98 6.58
CA ARG A 139 5.10 2.75 7.27
C ARG A 139 3.70 2.39 6.86
N ILE A 140 3.51 1.19 6.38
CA ILE A 140 2.21 0.65 5.98
C ILE A 140 1.89 -0.51 6.92
N ALA A 141 0.92 -0.32 7.81
CA ALA A 141 0.51 -1.31 8.79
C ALA A 141 -0.83 -1.92 8.38
N ASN A 142 -0.78 -3.14 7.88
CA ASN A 142 -1.86 -3.85 7.22
C ASN A 142 -2.52 -4.87 8.14
N PRO A 143 -3.85 -4.93 8.26
CA PRO A 143 -4.52 -6.00 9.00
C PRO A 143 -4.34 -7.35 8.30
N GLY A 144 -4.13 -8.40 9.10
CA GLY A 144 -3.86 -9.76 8.65
C GLY A 144 -2.38 -10.10 8.49
N ALA A 145 -2.06 -11.40 8.63
CA ALA A 145 -0.76 -11.98 8.39
C ALA A 145 -0.57 -12.31 6.90
N PHE A 146 0.66 -12.60 6.48
CA PHE A 146 0.92 -13.18 5.17
C PHE A 146 0.22 -14.54 5.02
N ARG A 147 -0.30 -14.82 3.84
CA ARG A 147 -0.89 -16.12 3.48
C ARG A 147 0.14 -17.10 2.92
N ILE A 148 1.33 -16.59 2.60
CA ILE A 148 2.51 -17.36 2.16
C ILE A 148 3.68 -17.03 3.08
N ASN A 149 4.73 -17.84 3.03
CA ASN A 149 5.94 -17.53 3.78
C ASN A 149 6.55 -16.21 3.34
N VAL A 150 6.93 -15.35 4.31
CA VAL A 150 7.51 -14.03 4.03
C VAL A 150 8.77 -14.14 3.15
N GLN A 151 9.60 -15.17 3.36
CA GLN A 151 10.81 -15.37 2.54
C GLN A 151 10.47 -15.71 1.09
N GLU A 152 9.42 -16.51 0.86
CA GLU A 152 8.90 -16.79 -0.48
C GLU A 152 8.35 -15.52 -1.13
N ALA A 153 7.60 -14.71 -0.38
CA ALA A 153 7.10 -13.42 -0.86
C ALA A 153 8.22 -12.46 -1.26
N LEU A 154 9.36 -12.48 -0.54
CA LEU A 154 10.54 -11.66 -0.82
C LEU A 154 11.33 -12.14 -2.04
N VAL A 155 11.31 -13.44 -2.34
CA VAL A 155 11.91 -14.01 -3.54
C VAL A 155 11.04 -13.79 -4.77
N GLY A 156 9.71 -13.83 -4.58
CA GLY A 156 8.72 -13.66 -5.64
C GLY A 156 8.35 -14.95 -6.37
N GLY A 157 7.45 -14.84 -7.33
CA GLY A 157 6.95 -15.98 -8.11
C GLY A 157 5.74 -16.68 -7.50
N VAL A 158 5.37 -16.36 -6.26
CA VAL A 158 4.16 -16.87 -5.60
C VAL A 158 3.29 -15.66 -5.17
N SER A 159 2.00 -15.76 -5.41
CA SER A 159 1.02 -14.76 -5.00
C SER A 159 -0.25 -15.46 -4.51
N ASP A 160 -0.66 -15.17 -3.27
CA ASP A 160 -1.93 -15.61 -2.69
C ASP A 160 -2.68 -14.38 -2.16
N PRO A 161 -3.36 -13.65 -3.03
CA PRO A 161 -4.05 -12.42 -2.63
C PRO A 161 -5.28 -12.74 -1.78
N ARG A 162 -5.48 -11.97 -0.71
CA ARG A 162 -6.67 -12.10 0.14
C ARG A 162 -7.93 -11.67 -0.60
N ASN A 163 -7.83 -10.66 -1.44
CA ASN A 163 -8.96 -10.08 -2.18
C ASN A 163 -8.71 -10.14 -3.70
N GLU A 164 -8.87 -11.31 -4.30
CA GLU A 164 -8.58 -11.55 -5.73
C GLU A 164 -9.31 -10.61 -6.70
N SER A 165 -10.56 -10.26 -6.40
CA SER A 165 -11.31 -9.37 -7.27
C SER A 165 -10.79 -7.95 -7.26
N LEU A 166 -10.16 -7.49 -6.16
CA LEU A 166 -9.50 -6.19 -6.12
C LEU A 166 -8.30 -6.12 -7.08
N ILE A 167 -7.52 -7.21 -7.22
CA ILE A 167 -6.43 -7.25 -8.20
C ILE A 167 -6.93 -6.96 -9.62
N LYS A 168 -8.06 -7.60 -10.02
CA LYS A 168 -8.63 -7.37 -11.36
C LYS A 168 -8.94 -5.89 -11.60
N MET A 169 -9.43 -5.21 -10.56
CA MET A 169 -9.77 -3.79 -10.64
C MET A 169 -8.52 -2.91 -10.67
N PHE A 170 -7.51 -3.20 -9.84
CA PHE A 170 -6.23 -2.48 -9.86
C PHE A 170 -5.45 -2.70 -11.16
N ASN A 171 -5.55 -3.88 -11.78
CA ASN A 171 -4.92 -4.15 -13.06
C ASN A 171 -5.45 -3.25 -14.20
N LEU A 172 -6.67 -2.71 -14.10
CA LEU A 172 -7.21 -1.76 -15.07
C LEU A 172 -6.41 -0.44 -15.11
N ILE A 173 -5.72 -0.13 -14.04
CA ILE A 173 -4.83 1.04 -13.92
C ILE A 173 -3.35 0.66 -13.92
N ASN A 174 -3.01 -0.53 -14.42
CA ASN A 174 -1.66 -1.08 -14.51
C ASN A 174 -0.91 -1.14 -13.16
N VAL A 175 -1.63 -1.55 -12.10
CA VAL A 175 -1.08 -1.74 -10.74
C VAL A 175 -1.54 -3.10 -10.21
N GLY A 176 -0.71 -3.77 -9.41
CA GLY A 176 -1.06 -5.05 -8.79
C GLY A 176 -0.89 -6.26 -9.72
N GLU A 177 0.31 -6.50 -10.25
CA GLU A 177 0.59 -7.69 -11.07
C GLU A 177 0.48 -8.98 -10.23
N ARG A 178 -0.18 -10.03 -10.82
CA ARG A 178 -0.40 -11.32 -10.15
C ARG A 178 0.86 -12.19 -10.00
N ALA A 179 1.99 -11.79 -10.59
CA ALA A 179 3.16 -12.66 -10.71
C ALA A 179 4.01 -12.79 -9.42
N GLY A 180 3.55 -12.26 -8.27
CA GLY A 180 4.35 -12.24 -7.04
C GLY A 180 5.61 -11.39 -7.16
N SER A 181 5.64 -10.46 -8.12
CA SER A 181 6.79 -9.60 -8.41
C SER A 181 6.86 -8.33 -7.56
N GLY A 182 5.79 -8.00 -6.83
CA GLY A 182 5.62 -6.73 -6.13
C GLY A 182 6.73 -6.43 -5.11
N LEU A 183 6.89 -7.28 -4.10
CA LEU A 183 7.94 -7.10 -3.07
C LEU A 183 9.36 -7.15 -3.60
N PRO A 184 9.75 -8.12 -4.47
CA PRO A 184 11.07 -8.13 -5.11
C PRO A 184 11.34 -6.84 -5.91
N SER A 185 10.35 -6.34 -6.65
CA SER A 185 10.46 -5.10 -7.43
C SER A 185 10.69 -3.90 -6.53
N ILE A 186 9.92 -3.75 -5.45
CA ILE A 186 10.08 -2.70 -4.45
C ILE A 186 11.51 -2.73 -3.88
N ARG A 187 11.99 -3.88 -3.43
CA ARG A 187 13.35 -4.03 -2.89
C ARG A 187 14.43 -3.63 -3.90
N SER A 188 14.30 -4.09 -5.15
CA SER A 188 15.23 -3.75 -6.23
C SER A 188 15.31 -2.26 -6.47
N VAL A 189 14.16 -1.57 -6.47
CA VAL A 189 14.10 -0.11 -6.65
C VAL A 189 14.79 0.61 -5.49
N TRP A 190 14.56 0.21 -4.23
CA TRP A 190 15.21 0.80 -3.06
C TRP A 190 16.73 0.62 -3.08
N GLN A 191 17.20 -0.57 -3.45
CA GLN A 191 18.64 -0.82 -3.62
C GLN A 191 19.27 0.08 -4.70
N LYS A 192 18.59 0.27 -5.84
CA LYS A 192 19.05 1.15 -6.92
C LYS A 192 19.11 2.63 -6.50
N GLN A 193 18.27 3.05 -5.55
CA GLN A 193 18.32 4.40 -4.96
C GLN A 193 19.45 4.55 -3.93
N GLY A 194 20.12 3.47 -3.52
CA GLY A 194 21.08 3.48 -2.43
C GLY A 194 20.43 3.69 -1.06
N TRP A 195 19.15 3.45 -0.94
CA TRP A 195 18.40 3.58 0.31
C TRP A 195 18.46 2.31 1.15
N GLN A 196 18.11 2.43 2.43
CA GLN A 196 17.97 1.27 3.31
C GLN A 196 16.92 0.31 2.75
N VAL A 197 17.17 -0.99 2.88
CA VAL A 197 16.27 -2.04 2.36
C VAL A 197 14.93 -1.96 3.11
N PRO A 198 13.79 -2.07 2.41
CA PRO A 198 12.49 -2.19 3.03
C PRO A 198 12.42 -3.34 4.04
N GLU A 199 11.78 -3.08 5.18
CA GLU A 199 11.62 -4.04 6.26
C GLU A 199 10.17 -4.50 6.34
N ILE A 200 9.98 -5.80 6.60
CA ILE A 200 8.66 -6.40 6.81
C ILE A 200 8.67 -7.07 8.17
N ILE A 201 7.67 -6.73 8.99
CA ILE A 201 7.46 -7.31 10.31
C ILE A 201 6.05 -7.86 10.38
N GLU A 202 5.90 -9.10 10.84
CA GLU A 202 4.62 -9.68 11.21
C GLU A 202 4.46 -9.64 12.74
N ALA A 203 3.25 -9.31 13.17
CA ALA A 203 2.81 -9.42 14.54
C ALA A 203 1.54 -10.27 14.58
N PHE A 204 1.34 -10.99 15.68
CA PHE A 204 0.21 -11.88 15.90
C PHE A 204 -0.53 -11.47 17.17
N ASN A 205 -1.84 -11.73 17.21
CA ASN A 205 -2.73 -11.36 18.32
C ASN A 205 -2.90 -9.84 18.56
N PRO A 206 -3.50 -9.07 17.66
CA PRO A 206 -4.08 -9.47 16.37
C PRO A 206 -3.04 -9.54 15.25
N ASP A 207 -3.35 -10.29 14.21
CA ASP A 207 -2.51 -10.45 13.04
C ASP A 207 -2.31 -9.10 12.34
N ARG A 208 -1.05 -8.75 12.10
CA ARG A 208 -0.70 -7.49 11.44
C ARG A 208 0.63 -7.60 10.72
N THR A 209 0.64 -7.17 9.48
CA THR A 209 1.85 -7.03 8.67
C THR A 209 2.23 -5.57 8.57
N THR A 210 3.49 -5.24 8.86
CA THR A 210 4.01 -3.88 8.73
C THR A 210 5.14 -3.85 7.71
N LEU A 211 4.97 -3.06 6.65
CA LEU A 211 6.00 -2.74 5.68
C LEU A 211 6.54 -1.34 5.98
N THR A 212 7.85 -1.25 6.23
CA THR A 212 8.55 0.03 6.37
C THR A 212 9.40 0.28 5.13
N LEU A 213 9.21 1.44 4.51
CA LEU A 213 9.91 1.91 3.33
C LEU A 213 10.78 3.12 3.70
N PRO A 214 12.08 2.94 4.01
CA PRO A 214 12.97 4.05 4.34
C PRO A 214 13.20 4.95 3.12
N LEU A 215 13.17 6.26 3.30
CA LEU A 215 13.40 7.26 2.24
C LEU A 215 14.78 7.93 2.38
N SER A 216 15.71 7.26 3.03
CA SER A 216 17.05 7.76 3.32
C SER A 216 18.12 6.72 2.95
N ALA A 217 19.34 7.24 2.68
CA ALA A 217 20.49 6.40 2.37
C ALA A 217 20.83 5.44 3.52
N ALA A 218 21.29 4.24 3.19
CA ALA A 218 21.86 3.33 4.17
C ALA A 218 23.03 4.01 4.88
N LYS A 219 23.01 4.07 6.21
CA LYS A 219 24.18 4.55 6.98
C LYS A 219 25.35 3.63 6.64
N MET A 220 26.41 4.17 6.01
CA MET A 220 27.65 3.44 5.89
C MET A 220 28.11 3.06 7.29
N ALA A 221 28.25 1.77 7.58
CA ALA A 221 28.89 1.32 8.80
C ALA A 221 30.33 1.85 8.76
N VAL A 222 30.62 2.86 9.57
CA VAL A 222 31.97 3.31 9.80
C VAL A 222 32.67 2.14 10.47
N LYS A 223 33.48 1.38 9.69
CA LYS A 223 34.46 0.45 10.25
C LYS A 223 35.40 1.31 11.12
N SER A 224 35.21 1.28 12.43
CA SER A 224 36.16 1.79 13.37
C SER A 224 37.43 0.97 13.21
N GLY A 225 38.31 1.44 12.37
CA GLY A 225 39.69 0.92 12.25
C GLY A 225 40.41 1.23 13.55
N GLY A 226 40.39 0.28 14.47
CA GLY A 226 41.21 0.33 15.66
C GLY A 226 42.68 0.37 15.26
N LYS A 227 43.28 1.55 15.23
CA LYS A 227 44.74 1.68 15.28
C LYS A 227 45.18 1.25 16.66
N LYS A 228 45.67 0.01 16.79
CA LYS A 228 46.54 -0.38 17.89
C LYS A 228 47.84 0.41 17.74
N TRP A 229 48.09 1.35 18.65
CA TRP A 229 49.41 1.88 18.85
C TRP A 229 50.20 0.90 19.72
N ARG A 230 51.35 0.52 19.27
CA ARG A 230 52.41 -0.13 20.08
C ARG A 230 53.15 0.91 20.89
#